data_d46ad0c734dc4d2ef09ef785dc35d03c
#
_entry.id   d46ad0c734dc4d2ef09ef785dc35d03c
#
_cell.length_a   1.000
_cell.length_b   1.000
_cell.length_c   1.000
_cell.angle_alpha   90.00
_cell.angle_beta   90.00
_cell.angle_gamma   90.00
#
_symmetry.space_group_name_H-M   'P 1'
#
loop_
_entity.id
_entity.type
_entity.pdbx_description
1 polymer ?
#
loop_
_entity_poly.entity_id
_entity_poly.type
_entity_poly.pdbx_seq_one_letter_code
_entity_poly.pdbx_strand_id
1 'polypeptide(L)'
;MLKQALAQNGLIAILRGLRPQEAAAIGEALYAAGFRVIEVPLNSPEPYDSIRILRSTLPADCLIGAGTVLTPEQVEQVKAAGGQVIVMPHSDPKVLRAAKAAG
;
A
#
# COMPACT_ATOMS: atom_id res chain seq x y z
N MET A 1 5.64 -11.02 -6.36
CA MET A 1 5.51 -10.65 -4.94
C MET A 1 4.08 -10.62 -4.48
N LEU A 2 3.19 -9.90 -5.14
CA LEU A 2 1.78 -9.88 -4.76
C LEU A 2 1.14 -11.26 -4.83
N LYS A 3 1.42 -12.01 -5.88
CA LYS A 3 0.92 -13.38 -6.03
C LYS A 3 1.31 -14.27 -4.86
N GLN A 4 2.56 -14.17 -4.42
CA GLN A 4 3.05 -14.96 -3.30
C GLN A 4 2.38 -14.57 -1.98
N ALA A 5 2.23 -13.26 -1.75
CA ALA A 5 1.57 -12.78 -0.54
C ALA A 5 0.12 -13.23 -0.47
N LEU A 6 -0.61 -13.17 -1.58
CA LEU A 6 -2.00 -13.64 -1.65
C LEU A 6 -2.10 -15.15 -1.53
N ALA A 7 -1.14 -15.90 -2.07
CA ALA A 7 -1.13 -17.34 -1.96
C ALA A 7 -0.91 -17.83 -0.52
N GLN A 8 -0.22 -17.05 0.30
CA GLN A 8 0.01 -17.41 1.70
C GLN A 8 -1.27 -17.39 2.53
N ASN A 9 -2.10 -16.36 2.36
CA ASN A 9 -3.32 -16.25 3.16
C ASN A 9 -4.50 -15.60 2.44
N GLY A 10 -4.29 -14.99 1.28
CA GLY A 10 -5.37 -14.38 0.48
C GLY A 10 -6.02 -13.15 1.08
N LEU A 11 -5.42 -12.55 2.13
CA LEU A 11 -6.02 -11.45 2.85
C LEU A 11 -5.35 -10.12 2.51
N ILE A 12 -6.18 -9.13 2.17
CA ILE A 12 -5.74 -7.75 1.91
C ILE A 12 -6.47 -6.84 2.89
N ALA A 13 -5.71 -6.03 3.63
CA ALA A 13 -6.28 -5.05 4.54
C ALA A 13 -6.32 -3.68 3.87
N ILE A 14 -7.48 -3.05 3.90
CA ILE A 14 -7.67 -1.69 3.37
C ILE A 14 -7.89 -0.76 4.55
N LEU A 15 -6.95 0.17 4.77
CA LEU A 15 -6.94 1.05 5.94
C LEU A 15 -7.47 2.43 5.61
N ARG A 16 -8.77 2.53 5.31
CA ARG A 16 -9.42 3.79 4.98
C ARG A 16 -9.43 4.71 6.21
N GLY A 17 -8.97 5.95 6.03
CA GLY A 17 -8.94 6.93 7.11
C GLY A 17 -7.79 6.75 8.10
N LEU A 18 -6.83 5.86 7.81
CA LEU A 18 -5.67 5.66 8.68
C LEU A 18 -4.87 6.95 8.82
N ARG A 19 -4.47 7.26 10.06
CA ARG A 19 -3.57 8.39 10.35
C ARG A 19 -2.15 7.87 10.62
N PRO A 20 -1.11 8.65 10.29
CA PRO A 20 0.27 8.20 10.51
C PRO A 20 0.56 7.78 11.95
N GLN A 21 -0.06 8.45 12.93
CA GLN A 21 0.11 8.12 14.34
C GLN A 21 -0.37 6.72 14.70
N GLU A 22 -1.28 6.16 13.89
CA GLU A 22 -1.88 4.84 14.11
C GLU A 22 -1.20 3.76 13.28
N ALA A 23 -0.39 4.13 12.29
CA ALA A 23 0.08 3.19 11.27
C ALA A 23 0.91 2.04 11.85
N ALA A 24 1.86 2.33 12.72
CA ALA A 24 2.72 1.30 13.27
C ALA A 24 1.93 0.25 14.07
N ALA A 25 1.09 0.70 14.99
CA ALA A 25 0.34 -0.20 15.87
C ALA A 25 -0.67 -1.03 15.09
N ILE A 26 -1.41 -0.41 14.18
CA ILE A 26 -2.40 -1.11 13.37
C ILE A 26 -1.72 -2.08 12.41
N GLY A 27 -0.62 -1.66 11.78
CA GLY A 27 0.15 -2.52 10.88
C GLY A 27 0.68 -3.76 11.59
N GLU A 28 1.24 -3.61 12.77
CA GLU A 28 1.75 -4.73 13.56
C GLU A 28 0.63 -5.70 13.94
N ALA A 29 -0.53 -5.18 14.33
CA ALA A 29 -1.68 -6.02 14.69
C ALA A 29 -2.18 -6.81 13.47
N LEU A 30 -2.25 -6.18 12.31
CA LEU A 30 -2.67 -6.85 11.08
C LEU A 30 -1.68 -7.93 10.64
N TYR A 31 -0.39 -7.64 10.71
CA TYR A 31 0.63 -8.61 10.37
C TYR A 31 0.55 -9.83 11.30
N ALA A 32 0.39 -9.59 12.58
CA ALA A 32 0.25 -10.67 13.56
C ALA A 32 -1.00 -11.52 13.31
N ALA A 33 -2.06 -10.92 12.75
CA ALA A 33 -3.29 -11.61 12.40
C ALA A 33 -3.20 -12.37 11.07
N GLY A 34 -2.10 -12.25 10.33
CA GLY A 34 -1.87 -13.00 9.10
C GLY A 34 -1.97 -12.20 7.81
N PHE A 35 -2.26 -10.89 7.88
CA PHE A 35 -2.32 -10.07 6.66
C PHE A 35 -0.93 -9.86 6.09
N ARG A 36 -0.81 -10.00 4.76
CA ARG A 36 0.46 -9.85 4.04
C ARG A 36 0.41 -8.80 2.94
N VAL A 37 -0.75 -8.18 2.75
CA VAL A 37 -0.92 -7.04 1.85
C VAL A 37 -1.72 -5.98 2.59
N ILE A 38 -1.18 -4.77 2.69
CA ILE A 38 -1.83 -3.65 3.38
C ILE A 38 -1.88 -2.47 2.44
N GLU A 39 -3.07 -1.93 2.23
CA GLU A 39 -3.32 -0.83 1.31
C GLU A 39 -3.80 0.39 2.07
N VAL A 40 -3.17 1.54 1.82
CA VAL A 40 -3.59 2.83 2.37
C VAL A 40 -4.22 3.64 1.24
N PRO A 41 -5.55 3.91 1.27
CA PRO A 41 -6.16 4.77 0.27
C PRO A 41 -5.60 6.19 0.32
N LEU A 42 -5.35 6.79 -0.85
CA LEU A 42 -4.74 8.13 -0.91
C LEU A 42 -5.67 9.25 -0.44
N ASN A 43 -6.94 8.95 -0.19
CA ASN A 43 -7.85 9.90 0.44
C ASN A 43 -7.82 9.83 1.98
N SER A 44 -6.90 9.06 2.53
CA SER A 44 -6.64 9.05 3.97
C SER A 44 -5.76 10.23 4.36
N PRO A 45 -5.74 10.64 5.66
CA PRO A 45 -4.85 11.74 6.09
C PRO A 45 -3.38 11.36 5.89
N GLU A 46 -2.61 12.23 5.24
CA GLU A 46 -1.17 12.08 5.01
C GLU A 46 -0.78 10.63 4.64
N PRO A 47 -1.33 10.12 3.51
CA PRO A 47 -1.22 8.69 3.20
C PRO A 47 0.22 8.25 2.91
N TYR A 48 1.05 9.12 2.37
CA TYR A 48 2.44 8.76 2.07
C TYR A 48 3.26 8.56 3.35
N ASP A 49 2.98 9.33 4.39
CA ASP A 49 3.62 9.15 5.69
C ASP A 49 3.21 7.82 6.31
N SER A 50 1.94 7.47 6.24
CA SER A 50 1.46 6.17 6.71
C SER A 50 2.12 5.01 5.97
N ILE A 51 2.25 5.10 4.64
CA ILE A 51 2.93 4.08 3.83
C ILE A 51 4.39 3.95 4.26
N ARG A 52 5.07 5.07 4.45
CA ARG A 52 6.47 5.06 4.87
C ARG A 52 6.65 4.40 6.24
N ILE A 53 5.76 4.72 7.18
CA ILE A 53 5.79 4.12 8.52
C ILE A 53 5.53 2.63 8.46
N LEU A 54 4.52 2.20 7.70
CA LEU A 54 4.21 0.78 7.54
C LEU A 54 5.39 0.03 6.93
N ARG A 55 6.02 0.59 5.89
CA ARG A 55 7.15 -0.07 5.25
C ARG A 55 8.34 -0.23 6.20
N SER A 56 8.62 0.77 7.02
CA SER A 56 9.74 0.71 7.96
C SER A 56 9.43 -0.15 9.20
N THR A 57 8.16 -0.36 9.50
CA THR A 57 7.72 -1.12 10.69
C THR A 57 7.59 -2.61 10.41
N LEU A 58 7.09 -2.99 9.23
CA LEU A 58 6.71 -4.37 8.93
C LEU A 58 7.78 -5.11 8.14
N PRO A 59 7.85 -6.46 8.28
CA PRO A 59 8.81 -7.27 7.54
C PRO A 59 8.63 -7.19 6.03
N ALA A 60 9.67 -7.55 5.30
CA ALA A 60 9.69 -7.45 3.85
C ALA A 60 8.67 -8.37 3.15
N ASP A 61 8.20 -9.41 3.80
CA ASP A 61 7.19 -10.30 3.24
C ASP A 61 5.77 -9.72 3.30
N CYS A 62 5.61 -8.56 3.94
CA CYS A 62 4.34 -7.83 3.92
C CYS A 62 4.43 -6.73 2.85
N LEU A 63 3.54 -6.76 1.87
CA LEU A 63 3.49 -5.75 0.83
C LEU A 63 2.65 -4.57 1.27
N ILE A 64 3.20 -3.38 1.13
CA ILE A 64 2.55 -2.13 1.50
C ILE A 64 2.26 -1.33 0.24
N GLY A 65 1.07 -0.77 0.14
CA GLY A 65 0.74 0.00 -1.05
C GLY A 65 -0.37 1.00 -0.84
N ALA A 66 -0.82 1.59 -1.94
CA ALA A 66 -1.81 2.64 -1.95
C ALA A 66 -3.03 2.26 -2.76
N GLY A 67 -4.19 2.67 -2.27
CA GLY A 67 -5.43 2.60 -3.04
C GLY A 67 -5.85 3.98 -3.53
N THR A 68 -6.85 4.02 -4.40
CA THR A 68 -7.40 5.26 -4.97
C THR A 68 -6.31 6.10 -5.66
N VAL A 69 -5.42 5.42 -6.39
CA VAL A 69 -4.37 6.09 -7.17
C VAL A 69 -4.96 6.55 -8.48
N LEU A 70 -4.92 7.86 -8.74
CA LEU A 70 -5.61 8.48 -9.88
C LEU A 70 -4.67 9.11 -10.91
N THR A 71 -3.40 9.37 -10.57
CA THR A 71 -2.47 10.05 -11.47
C THR A 71 -1.10 9.37 -11.48
N PRO A 72 -0.33 9.51 -12.59
CA PRO A 72 1.05 9.00 -12.62
C PRO A 72 1.95 9.60 -11.55
N GLU A 73 1.73 10.87 -11.18
CA GLU A 73 2.49 11.54 -10.13
C GLU A 73 2.28 10.85 -8.79
N GLN A 74 1.05 10.40 -8.52
CA GLN A 74 0.76 9.65 -7.30
C GLN A 74 1.48 8.31 -7.27
N VAL A 75 1.62 7.63 -8.42
CA VAL A 75 2.40 6.39 -8.51
C VAL A 75 3.84 6.64 -8.06
N GLU A 76 4.45 7.71 -8.54
CA GLU A 76 5.82 8.04 -8.16
C GLU A 76 5.95 8.37 -6.68
N GLN A 77 4.97 9.08 -6.12
CA GLN A 77 4.97 9.41 -4.70
C GLN A 77 4.81 8.16 -3.82
N VAL A 78 3.97 7.23 -4.23
CA VAL A 78 3.80 5.96 -3.53
C VAL A 78 5.11 5.18 -3.54
N LYS A 79 5.75 5.09 -4.69
CA LYS A 79 7.03 4.40 -4.81
C LYS A 79 8.10 5.06 -3.92
N ALA A 80 8.17 6.39 -3.93
CA ALA A 80 9.13 7.13 -3.10
C ALA A 80 8.89 6.90 -1.61
N ALA A 81 7.66 6.65 -1.19
CA ALA A 81 7.32 6.35 0.20
C ALA A 81 7.61 4.88 0.57
N GLY A 82 7.98 4.06 -0.39
CA GLY A 82 8.25 2.63 -0.16
C GLY A 82 7.11 1.71 -0.53
N GLY A 83 6.05 2.23 -1.15
CA GLY A 83 4.91 1.41 -1.56
C GLY A 83 5.25 0.47 -2.70
N GLN A 84 4.65 -0.70 -2.69
CA GLN A 84 4.95 -1.79 -3.62
C GLN A 84 3.71 -2.24 -4.39
N VAL A 85 2.53 -1.83 -3.97
CA VAL A 85 1.25 -2.23 -4.55
C VAL A 85 0.42 -1.00 -4.83
N ILE A 86 -0.28 -0.99 -5.96
CA ILE A 86 -1.16 0.10 -6.34
C ILE A 86 -2.52 -0.48 -6.71
N VAL A 87 -3.58 0.07 -6.11
CA VAL A 87 -4.95 -0.29 -6.42
C VAL A 87 -5.65 0.95 -6.97
N MET A 88 -6.25 0.80 -8.14
CA MET A 88 -6.92 1.88 -8.84
C MET A 88 -8.42 1.64 -8.89
N PRO A 89 -9.25 2.68 -8.69
CA PRO A 89 -10.70 2.52 -8.76
C PRO A 89 -11.19 2.24 -10.18
N HIS A 90 -10.40 2.59 -11.19
CA HIS A 90 -10.71 2.31 -12.59
C HIS A 90 -9.40 2.26 -13.39
N SER A 91 -9.46 1.65 -14.57
CA SER A 91 -8.28 1.52 -15.42
C SER A 91 -8.01 2.82 -16.16
N ASP A 92 -6.90 3.48 -15.84
CA ASP A 92 -6.38 4.63 -16.57
C ASP A 92 -5.07 4.20 -17.25
N PRO A 93 -4.98 4.23 -18.58
CA PRO A 93 -3.76 3.76 -19.26
C PRO A 93 -2.49 4.49 -18.83
N LYS A 94 -2.58 5.77 -18.49
CA LYS A 94 -1.42 6.54 -18.02
C LYS A 94 -0.95 6.05 -16.66
N VAL A 95 -1.88 5.80 -15.73
CA VAL A 95 -1.55 5.29 -14.41
C VAL A 95 -1.02 3.87 -14.49
N LEU A 96 -1.62 3.02 -15.32
CA LEU A 96 -1.15 1.66 -15.53
C LEU A 96 0.27 1.62 -16.06
N ARG A 97 0.61 2.49 -17.02
CA ARG A 97 1.96 2.54 -17.57
C ARG A 97 2.96 3.03 -16.53
N ALA A 98 2.59 4.03 -15.73
CA ALA A 98 3.44 4.53 -14.66
C ALA A 98 3.69 3.45 -13.61
N ALA A 99 2.67 2.68 -13.24
CA ALA A 99 2.79 1.61 -12.28
C ALA A 99 3.73 0.50 -12.79
N LYS A 100 3.60 0.14 -14.07
CA LYS A 100 4.50 -0.85 -14.70
C LYS A 100 5.94 -0.35 -14.74
N ALA A 101 6.15 0.91 -15.08
CA ALA A 101 7.49 1.50 -15.15
C ALA A 101 8.14 1.57 -13.77
N ALA A 102 7.34 1.79 -12.73
CA ALA A 102 7.84 1.85 -11.36
C ALA A 102 8.10 0.45 -10.76
N GLY A 103 7.58 -0.56 -11.39
CA GLY A 103 7.69 -1.93 -10.90
C GLY A 103 6.64 -2.25 -9.91
#